data_479bc1e8c9a0905b969f4baa930390a4
#
_entry.id   479bc1e8c9a0905b969f4baa930390a4
#
_cell.length_a   1.000
_cell.length_b   1.000
_cell.length_c   1.000
_cell.angle_alpha   90.00
_cell.angle_beta   90.00
_cell.angle_gamma   90.00
#
_symmetry.space_group_name_H-M   'P 1'
#
loop_
_entity.id
_entity.type
_entity.pdbx_description
1 polymer ?
#
loop_
_entity_poly.entity_id
_entity_poly.type
_entity_poly.pdbx_seq_one_letter_code
_entity_poly.pdbx_strand_id
1 'polypeptide(L)'
;MTDASLQKIAATYGTPTFVFDTDALQVRVRAIQAIWGGEIDLCYSIKANPFLLPAMMQVTARLEVCSPGELSLCESLHAADARVIYSGVNKTPVDIARAVADGVGTCTAESLLQVRYLQDAARKAAKRLPVLLRLNAGSQFGMSKEDLFTALAHRRETPDLEFIGIHYFVGTQRKKLANQQKELAMLRELYAEIEQTFGLRLPELEYGPGLAVPYFDGDDFTDTLSPAKDLAPALREVSSWVHLTVEMGRFYTAECGYYLTTAMDCKDHGGQHYCIVDGGMNHLNYLGQIMGMKRPHLRHFAARAASVQDWTLCGSLCTTNDVLVRSMPLAGLCPGDLLVFENTGAYSVTEGLGLFLSRDLPQVILWQNGTPHPVRSETPTYPINTPAV
;
A
#
# COMPACT_ATOMS: atom_id res chain seq x y z
N MET A 1 -6.99 -16.68 -8.14
CA MET A 1 -7.30 -17.00 -9.55
C MET A 1 -6.85 -18.40 -9.94
N THR A 2 -7.51 -19.03 -10.95
CA THR A 2 -7.10 -20.36 -11.51
C THR A 2 -6.00 -20.21 -12.55
N ASP A 3 -5.23 -21.29 -12.77
CA ASP A 3 -4.20 -21.36 -13.82
C ASP A 3 -4.77 -21.07 -15.20
N ALA A 4 -5.93 -21.67 -15.52
CA ALA A 4 -6.61 -21.47 -16.80
C ALA A 4 -7.00 -19.99 -17.02
N SER A 5 -7.41 -19.28 -15.97
CA SER A 5 -7.75 -17.85 -16.05
C SER A 5 -6.51 -17.01 -16.35
N LEU A 6 -5.39 -17.27 -15.66
CA LEU A 6 -4.13 -16.55 -15.86
C LEU A 6 -3.57 -16.77 -17.25
N GLN A 7 -3.54 -18.03 -17.72
CA GLN A 7 -3.11 -18.36 -19.10
C GLN A 7 -4.00 -17.70 -20.16
N LYS A 8 -5.33 -17.70 -19.95
CA LYS A 8 -6.27 -17.03 -20.86
C LYS A 8 -6.02 -15.51 -20.93
N ILE A 9 -5.75 -14.87 -19.77
CA ILE A 9 -5.43 -13.45 -19.74
C ILE A 9 -4.14 -13.18 -20.49
N ALA A 10 -3.07 -13.93 -20.23
CA ALA A 10 -1.81 -13.77 -20.93
C ALA A 10 -1.96 -13.97 -22.46
N ALA A 11 -2.74 -14.98 -22.90
CA ALA A 11 -2.99 -15.22 -24.31
C ALA A 11 -3.83 -14.12 -24.99
N THR A 12 -4.72 -13.45 -24.23
CA THR A 12 -5.64 -12.44 -24.78
C THR A 12 -5.02 -11.05 -24.78
N TYR A 13 -4.30 -10.70 -23.72
CA TYR A 13 -3.82 -9.33 -23.47
C TYR A 13 -2.31 -9.20 -23.59
N GLY A 14 -1.57 -10.30 -23.60
CA GLY A 14 -0.11 -10.32 -23.64
C GLY A 14 0.54 -10.13 -22.27
N THR A 15 1.87 -9.98 -22.30
CA THR A 15 2.75 -9.72 -21.16
C THR A 15 3.72 -8.60 -21.53
N PRO A 16 4.30 -7.86 -20.58
CA PRO A 16 4.09 -7.95 -19.14
C PRO A 16 2.75 -7.34 -18.68
N THR A 17 2.07 -7.98 -17.74
CA THR A 17 0.73 -7.56 -17.32
C THR A 17 0.52 -7.78 -15.81
N PHE A 18 0.00 -6.78 -15.10
CA PHE A 18 -0.53 -6.96 -13.76
C PHE A 18 -2.00 -7.37 -13.80
N VAL A 19 -2.36 -8.34 -12.97
CA VAL A 19 -3.76 -8.74 -12.76
C VAL A 19 -4.07 -8.64 -11.27
N PHE A 20 -5.14 -7.94 -10.92
CA PHE A 20 -5.59 -7.80 -9.54
C PHE A 20 -6.99 -8.42 -9.37
N ASP A 21 -7.08 -9.44 -8.52
CA ASP A 21 -8.33 -10.13 -8.18
C ASP A 21 -9.10 -9.32 -7.13
N THR A 22 -10.03 -8.49 -7.60
CA THR A 22 -10.82 -7.61 -6.73
C THR A 22 -11.85 -8.37 -5.92
N ASP A 23 -12.32 -9.53 -6.38
CA ASP A 23 -13.26 -10.37 -5.62
C ASP A 23 -12.56 -10.97 -4.40
N ALA A 24 -11.36 -11.56 -4.61
CA ALA A 24 -10.53 -12.08 -3.53
C ALA A 24 -10.13 -10.98 -2.52
N LEU A 25 -9.80 -9.78 -3.01
CA LEU A 25 -9.51 -8.61 -2.18
C LEU A 25 -10.68 -8.27 -1.27
N GLN A 26 -11.89 -8.13 -1.83
CA GLN A 26 -13.06 -7.76 -1.04
C GLN A 26 -13.44 -8.83 -0.03
N VAL A 27 -13.31 -10.11 -0.38
CA VAL A 27 -13.51 -11.23 0.57
C VAL A 27 -12.55 -11.11 1.75
N ARG A 28 -11.26 -10.85 1.48
CA ARG A 28 -10.24 -10.68 2.52
C ARG A 28 -10.56 -9.49 3.43
N VAL A 29 -10.90 -8.33 2.89
CA VAL A 29 -11.19 -7.14 3.69
C VAL A 29 -12.44 -7.34 4.56
N ARG A 30 -13.49 -7.96 4.01
CA ARG A 30 -14.68 -8.30 4.81
C ARG A 30 -14.37 -9.32 5.92
N ALA A 31 -13.48 -10.28 5.67
CA ALA A 31 -13.03 -11.22 6.70
C ALA A 31 -12.29 -10.50 7.84
N ILE A 32 -11.42 -9.53 7.52
CA ILE A 32 -10.74 -8.69 8.52
C ILE A 32 -11.76 -7.88 9.33
N GLN A 33 -12.74 -7.24 8.67
CA GLN A 33 -13.82 -6.52 9.36
C GLN A 33 -14.59 -7.44 10.31
N ALA A 34 -14.92 -8.66 9.87
CA ALA A 34 -15.60 -9.63 10.72
C ALA A 34 -14.78 -10.10 11.93
N ILE A 35 -13.44 -10.20 11.78
CA ILE A 35 -12.52 -10.53 12.87
C ILE A 35 -12.48 -9.41 13.91
N TRP A 36 -12.42 -8.14 13.48
CA TRP A 36 -12.24 -7.01 14.40
C TRP A 36 -13.54 -6.46 15.00
N GLY A 37 -14.65 -6.54 14.28
CA GLY A 37 -15.97 -6.00 14.68
C GLY A 37 -16.34 -4.77 13.84
N GLY A 38 -17.64 -4.46 13.82
CA GLY A 38 -18.19 -3.36 13.02
C GLY A 38 -17.93 -1.97 13.60
N GLU A 39 -17.50 -1.88 14.85
CA GLU A 39 -17.17 -0.65 15.56
C GLU A 39 -15.78 -0.08 15.24
N ILE A 40 -14.95 -0.86 14.55
CA ILE A 40 -13.60 -0.44 14.13
C ILE A 40 -13.65 -0.07 12.65
N ASP A 41 -13.32 1.17 12.34
CA ASP A 41 -13.24 1.63 10.97
C ASP A 41 -11.99 1.10 10.26
N LEU A 42 -12.16 0.53 9.06
CA LEU A 42 -11.04 0.19 8.20
C LEU A 42 -10.69 1.38 7.30
N CYS A 43 -9.42 1.77 7.28
CA CYS A 43 -8.88 2.77 6.39
C CYS A 43 -7.95 2.14 5.34
N TYR A 44 -8.16 2.49 4.09
CA TYR A 44 -7.30 2.04 2.99
C TYR A 44 -6.25 3.09 2.63
N SER A 45 -4.96 2.74 2.81
CA SER A 45 -3.84 3.55 2.33
C SER A 45 -3.67 3.36 0.82
N ILE A 46 -4.12 4.34 0.02
CA ILE A 46 -4.20 4.27 -1.46
C ILE A 46 -2.83 4.01 -2.09
N LYS A 47 -1.76 4.51 -1.47
CA LYS A 47 -0.37 4.28 -1.89
C LYS A 47 -0.01 2.81 -2.11
N ALA A 48 -0.71 1.90 -1.45
CA ALA A 48 -0.45 0.47 -1.62
C ALA A 48 -0.79 -0.03 -3.02
N ASN A 49 -1.90 0.44 -3.60
CA ASN A 49 -2.25 0.18 -4.99
C ASN A 49 -3.44 1.06 -5.43
N PRO A 50 -3.22 2.14 -6.19
CA PRO A 50 -4.28 3.06 -6.59
C PRO A 50 -5.33 2.43 -7.51
N PHE A 51 -4.99 1.38 -8.27
CA PHE A 51 -5.94 0.69 -9.16
C PHE A 51 -7.03 -0.06 -8.40
N LEU A 52 -6.81 -0.36 -7.12
CA LEU A 52 -7.77 -1.06 -6.27
C LEU A 52 -8.76 -0.10 -5.57
N LEU A 53 -8.59 1.21 -5.71
CA LEU A 53 -9.43 2.20 -5.04
C LEU A 53 -10.93 1.96 -5.26
N PRO A 54 -11.46 1.70 -6.48
CA PRO A 54 -12.89 1.47 -6.68
C PRO A 54 -13.43 0.25 -5.90
N ALA A 55 -12.63 -0.82 -5.81
CA ALA A 55 -13.01 -2.02 -5.04
C ALA A 55 -12.95 -1.77 -3.53
N MET A 56 -11.92 -1.04 -3.06
CA MET A 56 -11.73 -0.72 -1.64
C MET A 56 -12.77 0.26 -1.12
N MET A 57 -13.24 1.21 -1.92
CA MET A 57 -14.33 2.12 -1.58
C MET A 57 -15.62 1.40 -1.15
N GLN A 58 -15.82 0.17 -1.59
CA GLN A 58 -17.01 -0.64 -1.27
C GLN A 58 -16.88 -1.38 0.06
N VAL A 59 -15.69 -1.51 0.63
CA VAL A 59 -15.41 -2.39 1.77
C VAL A 59 -14.61 -1.73 2.89
N THR A 60 -14.23 -0.45 2.76
CA THR A 60 -13.56 0.32 3.81
C THR A 60 -14.36 1.57 4.15
N ALA A 61 -14.26 2.03 5.39
CA ALA A 61 -14.93 3.25 5.87
C ALA A 61 -14.17 4.52 5.45
N ARG A 62 -12.84 4.47 5.50
CA ARG A 62 -11.93 5.60 5.28
C ARG A 62 -10.92 5.30 4.17
N LEU A 63 -10.35 6.37 3.60
CA LEU A 63 -9.30 6.34 2.56
C LEU A 63 -8.18 7.29 2.98
N GLU A 64 -6.95 6.79 3.11
CA GLU A 64 -5.78 7.61 3.39
C GLU A 64 -5.09 7.99 2.08
N VAL A 65 -4.88 9.30 1.86
CA VAL A 65 -4.08 9.86 0.78
C VAL A 65 -2.85 10.57 1.32
N CYS A 66 -1.70 10.37 0.69
CA CYS A 66 -0.41 10.89 1.14
C CYS A 66 0.21 11.92 0.19
N SER A 67 -0.48 12.26 -0.90
CA SER A 67 0.01 13.21 -1.90
C SER A 67 -1.14 13.93 -2.61
N PRO A 68 -0.86 15.10 -3.23
CA PRO A 68 -1.84 15.79 -4.08
C PRO A 68 -2.30 14.92 -5.27
N GLY A 69 -1.42 14.06 -5.80
CA GLY A 69 -1.77 13.13 -6.88
C GLY A 69 -2.78 12.08 -6.45
N GLU A 70 -2.62 11.52 -5.25
CA GLU A 70 -3.60 10.57 -4.69
C GLU A 70 -4.94 11.25 -4.37
N LEU A 71 -4.93 12.51 -3.95
CA LEU A 71 -6.16 13.28 -3.80
C LEU A 71 -6.88 13.43 -5.15
N SER A 72 -6.14 13.75 -6.22
CA SER A 72 -6.70 13.81 -7.58
C SER A 72 -7.28 12.48 -8.05
N LEU A 73 -6.70 11.34 -7.62
CA LEU A 73 -7.28 10.02 -7.90
C LEU A 73 -8.64 9.85 -7.22
N CYS A 74 -8.77 10.26 -5.95
CA CYS A 74 -10.04 10.24 -5.23
C CYS A 74 -11.09 11.09 -5.93
N GLU A 75 -10.75 12.32 -6.33
CA GLU A 75 -11.64 13.23 -7.05
C GLU A 75 -12.11 12.63 -8.39
N SER A 76 -11.17 12.10 -9.18
CA SER A 76 -11.47 11.53 -10.51
C SER A 76 -12.37 10.29 -10.44
N LEU A 77 -12.35 9.59 -9.32
CA LEU A 77 -13.19 8.41 -9.06
C LEU A 77 -14.41 8.72 -8.19
N HIS A 78 -14.67 10.00 -7.93
CA HIS A 78 -15.81 10.47 -7.12
C HIS A 78 -15.86 9.80 -5.74
N ALA A 79 -14.69 9.56 -5.13
CA ALA A 79 -14.62 9.14 -3.74
C ALA A 79 -15.20 10.25 -2.86
N ALA A 80 -16.09 9.90 -1.94
CA ALA A 80 -16.70 10.88 -1.04
C ALA A 80 -15.65 11.55 -0.16
N ASP A 81 -15.48 12.87 -0.29
CA ASP A 81 -14.41 13.64 0.32
C ASP A 81 -14.38 13.52 1.84
N ALA A 82 -15.56 13.42 2.48
CA ALA A 82 -15.70 13.19 3.92
C ALA A 82 -15.05 11.89 4.43
N ARG A 83 -14.78 10.92 3.54
CA ARG A 83 -14.09 9.66 3.87
C ARG A 83 -12.57 9.78 3.77
N VAL A 84 -12.07 10.85 3.14
CA VAL A 84 -10.65 11.02 2.87
C VAL A 84 -9.94 11.58 4.10
N ILE A 85 -8.85 10.92 4.50
CA ILE A 85 -7.87 11.42 5.46
C ILE A 85 -6.65 11.89 4.66
N TYR A 86 -6.39 13.19 4.66
CA TYR A 86 -5.23 13.75 3.96
C TYR A 86 -4.02 13.74 4.89
N SER A 87 -3.23 12.71 4.73
CA SER A 87 -1.97 12.47 5.44
C SER A 87 -0.77 12.98 4.62
N GLY A 88 0.37 12.30 4.71
CA GLY A 88 1.58 12.62 3.97
C GLY A 88 2.48 13.63 4.68
N VAL A 89 3.78 13.46 4.48
CA VAL A 89 4.81 14.21 5.20
C VAL A 89 5.13 15.56 4.57
N ASN A 90 5.05 15.63 3.24
CA ASN A 90 5.32 16.86 2.49
C ASN A 90 4.01 17.47 1.99
N LYS A 91 3.36 18.23 2.88
CA LYS A 91 2.17 19.01 2.56
C LYS A 91 2.54 20.48 2.45
N THR A 92 2.49 21.04 1.24
CA THR A 92 2.68 22.47 1.02
C THR A 92 1.42 23.26 1.43
N PRO A 93 1.52 24.56 1.69
CA PRO A 93 0.33 25.40 1.92
C PRO A 93 -0.71 25.33 0.79
N VAL A 94 -0.25 25.14 -0.45
CA VAL A 94 -1.13 25.00 -1.64
C VAL A 94 -1.87 23.68 -1.63
N ASP A 95 -1.19 22.57 -1.32
CA ASP A 95 -1.79 21.24 -1.23
C ASP A 95 -2.84 21.19 -0.11
N ILE A 96 -2.51 21.76 1.03
CA ILE A 96 -3.44 21.86 2.18
C ILE A 96 -4.66 22.68 1.82
N ALA A 97 -4.46 23.87 1.21
CA ALA A 97 -5.56 24.74 0.81
C ALA A 97 -6.51 24.04 -0.18
N ARG A 98 -5.95 23.28 -1.13
CA ARG A 98 -6.73 22.45 -2.05
C ARG A 98 -7.52 21.38 -1.30
N ALA A 99 -6.87 20.55 -0.48
CA ALA A 99 -7.53 19.49 0.27
C ALA A 99 -8.69 20.00 1.14
N VAL A 100 -8.50 21.16 1.80
CA VAL A 100 -9.55 21.81 2.59
C VAL A 100 -10.68 22.35 1.72
N ALA A 101 -10.37 22.94 0.58
CA ALA A 101 -11.37 23.45 -0.37
C ALA A 101 -12.22 22.30 -0.94
N ASP A 102 -11.60 21.19 -1.31
CA ASP A 102 -12.23 19.99 -1.85
C ASP A 102 -13.10 19.26 -0.79
N GLY A 103 -12.89 19.56 0.50
CA GLY A 103 -13.76 19.07 1.57
C GLY A 103 -13.33 17.73 2.16
N VAL A 104 -12.01 17.45 2.19
CA VAL A 104 -11.50 16.24 2.88
C VAL A 104 -12.01 16.17 4.32
N GLY A 105 -12.38 14.96 4.75
CA GLY A 105 -12.99 14.75 6.08
C GLY A 105 -12.04 15.03 7.23
N THR A 106 -10.76 14.72 7.06
CA THR A 106 -9.74 14.84 8.12
C THR A 106 -8.37 15.16 7.51
N CYS A 107 -7.58 15.98 8.19
CA CYS A 107 -6.17 16.16 7.86
C CYS A 107 -5.27 15.67 8.99
N THR A 108 -4.12 15.12 8.67
CA THR A 108 -3.09 14.74 9.64
C THR A 108 -2.01 15.81 9.70
N ALA A 109 -1.67 16.30 10.88
CA ALA A 109 -0.56 17.25 11.11
C ALA A 109 0.69 16.51 11.62
N GLU A 110 1.81 16.69 10.94
CA GLU A 110 3.10 16.05 11.27
C GLU A 110 4.08 17.00 11.99
N SER A 111 3.71 18.27 12.15
CA SER A 111 4.53 19.27 12.82
C SER A 111 3.72 20.49 13.21
N LEU A 112 4.26 21.33 14.13
CA LEU A 112 3.66 22.62 14.47
C LEU A 112 3.56 23.57 13.26
N LEU A 113 4.45 23.43 12.29
CA LEU A 113 4.36 24.20 11.04
C LEU A 113 3.12 23.80 10.23
N GLN A 114 2.86 22.49 10.10
CA GLN A 114 1.67 22.01 9.41
C GLN A 114 0.39 22.39 10.15
N VAL A 115 0.37 22.41 11.48
CA VAL A 115 -0.77 22.92 12.25
C VAL A 115 -1.09 24.37 11.86
N ARG A 116 -0.07 25.25 11.71
CA ARG A 116 -0.28 26.63 11.24
C ARG A 116 -0.84 26.68 9.82
N TYR A 117 -0.31 25.87 8.90
CA TYR A 117 -0.79 25.82 7.51
C TYR A 117 -2.25 25.35 7.44
N LEU A 118 -2.62 24.34 8.22
CA LEU A 118 -4.00 23.84 8.32
C LEU A 118 -4.93 24.93 8.88
N GLN A 119 -4.51 25.65 9.93
CA GLN A 119 -5.27 26.77 10.50
C GLN A 119 -5.51 27.88 9.47
N ASP A 120 -4.48 28.26 8.71
CA ASP A 120 -4.60 29.31 7.71
C ASP A 120 -5.52 28.89 6.55
N ALA A 121 -5.47 27.63 6.13
CA ALA A 121 -6.34 27.11 5.10
C ALA A 121 -7.79 26.98 5.57
N ALA A 122 -8.03 26.45 6.76
CA ALA A 122 -9.35 26.32 7.37
C ALA A 122 -10.03 27.69 7.54
N ARG A 123 -9.28 28.69 8.04
CA ARG A 123 -9.74 30.08 8.19
C ARG A 123 -10.12 30.70 6.84
N LYS A 124 -9.26 30.55 5.80
CA LYS A 124 -9.54 31.07 4.46
C LYS A 124 -10.76 30.44 3.83
N ALA A 125 -10.98 29.16 4.07
CA ALA A 125 -12.13 28.41 3.57
C ALA A 125 -13.39 28.62 4.44
N ALA A 126 -13.30 29.32 5.57
CA ALA A 126 -14.36 29.45 6.58
C ALA A 126 -14.94 28.08 7.01
N LYS A 127 -14.07 27.09 7.17
CA LYS A 127 -14.41 25.71 7.56
C LYS A 127 -13.78 25.37 8.89
N ARG A 128 -14.46 24.55 9.71
CA ARG A 128 -13.88 23.88 10.85
C ARG A 128 -13.29 22.56 10.38
N LEU A 129 -11.99 22.36 10.57
CA LEU A 129 -11.23 21.24 10.02
C LEU A 129 -10.90 20.22 11.11
N PRO A 130 -11.36 18.96 11.01
CA PRO A 130 -10.90 17.87 11.86
C PRO A 130 -9.44 17.54 11.59
N VAL A 131 -8.62 17.47 12.67
CA VAL A 131 -7.19 17.24 12.59
C VAL A 131 -6.76 16.13 13.52
N LEU A 132 -6.00 15.16 12.98
CA LEU A 132 -5.22 14.19 13.73
C LEU A 132 -3.79 14.71 13.91
N LEU A 133 -3.27 14.62 15.12
CA LEU A 133 -1.87 14.92 15.40
C LEU A 133 -1.04 13.63 15.29
N ARG A 134 -0.10 13.58 14.36
CA ARG A 134 0.74 12.40 14.20
C ARG A 134 1.87 12.41 15.21
N LEU A 135 1.87 11.41 16.10
CA LEU A 135 2.94 11.17 17.05
C LEU A 135 4.14 10.50 16.38
N ASN A 136 5.34 11.01 16.64
CA ASN A 136 6.59 10.41 16.16
C ASN A 136 6.82 9.01 16.76
N ALA A 137 7.23 8.08 15.91
CA ALA A 137 7.54 6.69 16.30
C ALA A 137 9.03 6.34 16.09
N GLY A 138 9.92 7.32 16.17
CA GLY A 138 11.37 7.11 16.03
C GLY A 138 11.88 7.21 14.59
N SER A 139 11.18 7.95 13.72
CA SER A 139 11.58 8.17 12.31
C SER A 139 11.42 9.65 11.93
N GLN A 140 11.55 9.98 10.63
CA GLN A 140 11.29 11.32 10.10
C GLN A 140 9.81 11.75 10.13
N PHE A 141 8.91 10.87 10.54
CA PHE A 141 7.47 11.11 10.51
C PHE A 141 6.92 11.53 11.87
N GLY A 142 5.95 12.46 11.84
CA GLY A 142 5.23 12.89 13.03
C GLY A 142 6.02 13.86 13.93
N MET A 143 5.33 14.45 14.87
CA MET A 143 5.87 15.41 15.85
C MET A 143 6.23 14.71 17.17
N SER A 144 7.15 15.29 17.91
CA SER A 144 7.48 14.83 19.27
C SER A 144 6.26 14.95 20.20
N LYS A 145 6.30 14.27 21.34
CA LYS A 145 5.28 14.42 22.37
C LYS A 145 5.20 15.86 22.87
N GLU A 146 6.33 16.54 23.00
CA GLU A 146 6.45 17.94 23.43
C GLU A 146 5.75 18.87 22.43
N ASP A 147 5.97 18.69 21.13
CA ASP A 147 5.31 19.47 20.08
C ASP A 147 3.81 19.19 20.02
N LEU A 148 3.40 17.94 20.21
CA LEU A 148 2.00 17.55 20.28
C LEU A 148 1.30 18.23 21.47
N PHE A 149 1.93 18.26 22.65
CA PHE A 149 1.42 18.94 23.83
C PHE A 149 1.40 20.46 23.62
N THR A 150 2.39 21.02 22.92
CA THR A 150 2.42 22.42 22.53
C THR A 150 1.22 22.78 21.64
N ALA A 151 0.93 21.96 20.61
CA ALA A 151 -0.24 22.17 19.75
C ALA A 151 -1.55 22.16 20.56
N LEU A 152 -1.70 21.20 21.48
CA LEU A 152 -2.89 21.11 22.33
C LEU A 152 -2.99 22.26 23.34
N ALA A 153 -1.88 22.73 23.91
CA ALA A 153 -1.86 23.86 24.80
C ALA A 153 -2.32 25.17 24.12
N HIS A 154 -1.87 25.36 22.87
CA HIS A 154 -2.17 26.53 22.04
C HIS A 154 -3.41 26.40 21.16
N ARG A 155 -4.25 25.37 21.37
CA ARG A 155 -5.45 25.10 20.54
C ARG A 155 -6.42 26.28 20.40
N ARG A 156 -6.42 27.20 21.37
CA ARG A 156 -7.25 28.42 21.30
C ARG A 156 -6.76 29.44 20.27
N GLU A 157 -5.50 29.32 19.86
CA GLU A 157 -4.89 30.13 18.80
C GLU A 157 -5.19 29.58 17.40
N THR A 158 -5.74 28.36 17.34
CA THR A 158 -6.13 27.67 16.10
C THR A 158 -7.63 27.33 16.11
N PRO A 159 -8.53 28.35 16.21
CA PRO A 159 -9.96 28.15 16.46
C PRO A 159 -10.71 27.44 15.32
N ASP A 160 -10.16 27.45 14.10
CA ASP A 160 -10.75 26.80 12.95
C ASP A 160 -10.33 25.32 12.81
N LEU A 161 -9.44 24.85 13.71
CA LEU A 161 -9.07 23.44 13.81
C LEU A 161 -9.82 22.74 14.94
N GLU A 162 -10.18 21.48 14.68
CA GLU A 162 -10.68 20.57 15.70
C GLU A 162 -9.69 19.42 15.85
N PHE A 163 -8.89 19.43 16.92
CA PHE A 163 -8.02 18.30 17.22
C PHE A 163 -8.87 17.14 17.71
N ILE A 164 -9.10 16.16 16.83
CA ILE A 164 -9.99 15.02 17.08
C ILE A 164 -9.26 13.81 17.63
N GLY A 165 -7.94 13.68 17.42
CA GLY A 165 -7.23 12.48 17.83
C GLY A 165 -5.76 12.46 17.49
N ILE A 166 -5.19 11.29 17.67
CA ILE A 166 -3.80 10.96 17.36
C ILE A 166 -3.75 10.02 16.17
N HIS A 167 -2.78 10.22 15.27
CA HIS A 167 -2.37 9.24 14.28
C HIS A 167 -1.05 8.61 14.72
N TYR A 168 -0.94 7.27 14.65
CA TYR A 168 0.28 6.55 15.04
C TYR A 168 0.58 5.38 14.13
N PHE A 169 1.76 5.38 13.50
CA PHE A 169 2.26 4.33 12.62
C PHE A 169 3.77 4.16 12.79
N VAL A 170 4.23 2.94 13.05
CA VAL A 170 5.66 2.64 13.30
C VAL A 170 6.38 2.09 12.06
N GLY A 171 5.69 1.32 11.23
CA GLY A 171 6.29 0.66 10.08
C GLY A 171 5.49 -0.55 9.59
N THR A 172 5.98 -1.19 8.55
CA THR A 172 5.33 -2.31 7.86
C THR A 172 6.01 -3.65 8.17
N GLN A 173 5.37 -4.78 7.79
CA GLN A 173 5.90 -6.15 7.90
C GLN A 173 6.29 -6.54 9.34
N ARG A 174 5.48 -6.16 10.29
CA ARG A 174 5.71 -6.36 11.72
C ARG A 174 5.11 -7.68 12.17
N LYS A 175 6.01 -8.61 12.61
CA LYS A 175 5.64 -10.00 12.99
C LYS A 175 5.46 -10.19 14.52
N LYS A 176 5.83 -9.20 15.35
CA LYS A 176 5.83 -9.36 16.83
C LYS A 176 4.64 -8.64 17.44
N LEU A 177 3.55 -9.36 17.72
CA LEU A 177 2.33 -8.87 18.37
C LEU A 177 2.59 -8.05 19.65
N ALA A 178 3.56 -8.48 20.46
CA ALA A 178 3.90 -7.77 21.69
C ALA A 178 4.33 -6.30 21.48
N ASN A 179 4.83 -5.95 20.30
CA ASN A 179 5.18 -4.57 20.00
C ASN A 179 3.90 -3.73 19.78
N GLN A 180 2.93 -4.23 19.01
CA GLN A 180 1.65 -3.54 18.80
C GLN A 180 0.90 -3.39 20.13
N GLN A 181 0.89 -4.42 20.99
CA GLN A 181 0.27 -4.34 22.30
C GLN A 181 0.89 -3.27 23.20
N LYS A 182 2.23 -3.14 23.21
CA LYS A 182 2.94 -2.08 23.94
C LYS A 182 2.60 -0.69 23.40
N GLU A 183 2.49 -0.54 22.11
CA GLU A 183 2.11 0.74 21.47
C GLU A 183 0.69 1.16 21.86
N LEU A 184 -0.27 0.23 21.80
CA LEU A 184 -1.65 0.51 22.20
C LEU A 184 -1.76 0.88 23.69
N ALA A 185 -0.99 0.22 24.55
CA ALA A 185 -0.92 0.58 25.96
C ALA A 185 -0.31 1.99 26.16
N MET A 186 0.79 2.32 25.48
CA MET A 186 1.41 3.64 25.50
C MET A 186 0.45 4.73 25.00
N LEU A 187 -0.31 4.46 23.93
CA LEU A 187 -1.30 5.37 23.41
C LEU A 187 -2.43 5.62 24.41
N ARG A 188 -2.89 4.61 25.11
CA ARG A 188 -3.89 4.75 26.20
C ARG A 188 -3.38 5.67 27.31
N GLU A 189 -2.13 5.49 27.74
CA GLU A 189 -1.49 6.35 28.73
C GLU A 189 -1.39 7.80 28.22
N LEU A 190 -1.02 8.00 26.95
CA LEU A 190 -0.96 9.32 26.32
C LEU A 190 -2.33 10.02 26.31
N TYR A 191 -3.40 9.30 25.96
CA TYR A 191 -4.77 9.88 25.99
C TYR A 191 -5.18 10.28 27.41
N ALA A 192 -4.89 9.45 28.41
CA ALA A 192 -5.15 9.78 29.80
C ALA A 192 -4.35 11.01 30.27
N GLU A 193 -3.08 11.13 29.88
CA GLU A 193 -2.24 12.30 30.20
C GLU A 193 -2.76 13.57 29.53
N ILE A 194 -3.23 13.49 28.28
CA ILE A 194 -3.85 14.62 27.56
C ILE A 194 -5.12 15.08 28.29
N GLU A 195 -5.99 14.15 28.68
CA GLU A 195 -7.21 14.47 29.42
C GLU A 195 -6.89 15.10 30.78
N GLN A 196 -5.92 14.57 31.50
CA GLN A 196 -5.48 15.12 32.79
C GLN A 196 -4.86 16.52 32.65
N THR A 197 -4.04 16.75 31.64
CA THR A 197 -3.28 17.99 31.47
C THR A 197 -4.13 19.12 30.91
N PHE A 198 -4.99 18.84 29.94
CA PHE A 198 -5.71 19.86 29.18
C PHE A 198 -7.23 19.85 29.41
N GLY A 199 -7.78 18.89 30.16
CA GLY A 199 -9.22 18.65 30.25
C GLY A 199 -9.86 18.35 28.90
N LEU A 200 -9.08 17.79 27.96
CA LEU A 200 -9.48 17.53 26.58
C LEU A 200 -9.56 16.02 26.33
N ARG A 201 -10.75 15.57 25.98
CA ARG A 201 -10.97 14.19 25.56
C ARG A 201 -10.96 14.12 24.04
N LEU A 202 -9.92 13.49 23.47
CA LEU A 202 -9.81 13.25 22.04
C LEU A 202 -10.68 12.03 21.65
N PRO A 203 -11.63 12.17 20.69
CA PRO A 203 -12.56 11.09 20.39
C PRO A 203 -12.01 10.00 19.44
N GLU A 204 -10.97 10.27 18.67
CA GLU A 204 -10.49 9.37 17.60
C GLU A 204 -9.02 8.94 17.79
N LEU A 205 -8.71 7.70 17.37
CA LEU A 205 -7.35 7.20 17.17
C LEU A 205 -7.25 6.56 15.79
N GLU A 206 -6.32 7.03 14.97
CA GLU A 206 -5.91 6.35 13.74
C GLU A 206 -4.62 5.56 14.02
N TYR A 207 -4.67 4.24 13.86
CA TYR A 207 -3.57 3.35 14.17
C TYR A 207 -3.20 2.47 12.98
N GLY A 208 -1.92 2.51 12.59
CA GLY A 208 -1.35 1.63 11.59
C GLY A 208 -0.55 0.48 12.22
N PRO A 209 -1.11 -0.73 12.38
CA PRO A 209 -0.43 -1.86 13.03
C PRO A 209 0.74 -2.41 12.22
N GLY A 210 0.78 -2.14 10.91
CA GLY A 210 1.83 -2.61 10.02
C GLY A 210 1.93 -4.13 9.91
N LEU A 211 0.80 -4.84 9.94
CA LEU A 211 0.73 -6.30 9.94
C LEU A 211 1.52 -6.91 8.77
N ALA A 212 2.24 -7.99 9.06
CA ALA A 212 3.05 -8.69 8.08
C ALA A 212 2.20 -9.58 7.17
N VAL A 213 2.62 -9.68 5.92
CA VAL A 213 2.13 -10.67 4.95
C VAL A 213 3.29 -11.54 4.50
N PRO A 214 3.05 -12.82 4.17
CA PRO A 214 4.05 -13.69 3.58
C PRO A 214 4.27 -13.32 2.11
N TYR A 215 5.52 -13.41 1.64
CA TYR A 215 5.89 -13.13 0.25
C TYR A 215 6.77 -14.20 -0.37
N PHE A 216 7.64 -14.83 0.44
CA PHE A 216 8.78 -15.59 -0.06
C PHE A 216 8.75 -17.03 0.45
N ASP A 217 9.48 -17.90 -0.23
CA ASP A 217 9.74 -19.25 0.25
C ASP A 217 10.24 -19.23 1.71
N GLY A 218 9.63 -20.08 2.54
CA GLY A 218 9.91 -20.15 3.97
C GLY A 218 9.06 -19.21 4.84
N ASP A 219 8.26 -18.31 4.25
CA ASP A 219 7.18 -17.64 4.99
C ASP A 219 5.99 -18.60 5.17
N ASP A 220 5.19 -18.39 6.21
CA ASP A 220 4.00 -19.20 6.49
C ASP A 220 2.77 -18.64 5.76
N PHE A 221 2.23 -19.43 4.83
CA PHE A 221 1.03 -19.13 4.06
C PHE A 221 -0.22 -19.87 4.54
N THR A 222 -0.13 -20.61 5.66
CA THR A 222 -1.25 -21.47 6.13
C THR A 222 -2.46 -20.65 6.54
N ASP A 223 -2.24 -19.56 7.29
CA ASP A 223 -3.30 -18.63 7.70
C ASP A 223 -2.79 -17.19 7.66
N THR A 224 -2.92 -16.57 6.51
CA THR A 224 -2.45 -15.19 6.27
C THR A 224 -3.28 -14.13 7.00
N LEU A 225 -4.39 -14.51 7.63
CA LEU A 225 -5.19 -13.66 8.52
C LEU A 225 -4.82 -13.81 10.00
N SER A 226 -3.95 -14.75 10.38
CA SER A 226 -3.55 -14.94 11.78
C SER A 226 -3.06 -13.65 12.46
N PRO A 227 -2.28 -12.74 11.81
CA PRO A 227 -1.89 -11.49 12.45
C PRO A 227 -3.08 -10.58 12.82
N ALA A 228 -4.15 -10.59 12.01
CA ALA A 228 -5.35 -9.84 12.32
C ALA A 228 -6.15 -10.48 13.47
N LYS A 229 -6.23 -11.80 13.50
CA LYS A 229 -6.90 -12.56 14.59
C LYS A 229 -6.18 -12.33 15.92
N ASP A 230 -4.86 -12.40 15.92
CA ASP A 230 -4.03 -12.25 17.13
C ASP A 230 -4.12 -10.84 17.72
N LEU A 231 -4.24 -9.81 16.87
CA LEU A 231 -4.36 -8.42 17.31
C LEU A 231 -5.79 -8.04 17.72
N ALA A 232 -6.82 -8.77 17.31
CA ALA A 232 -8.22 -8.43 17.51
C ALA A 232 -8.60 -8.11 18.98
N PRO A 233 -8.16 -8.89 20.01
CA PRO A 233 -8.51 -8.55 21.39
C PRO A 233 -8.01 -7.17 21.82
N ALA A 234 -6.79 -6.80 21.42
CA ALA A 234 -6.21 -5.51 21.77
C ALA A 234 -6.91 -4.35 21.05
N LEU A 235 -7.27 -4.52 19.78
CA LEU A 235 -8.01 -3.48 19.04
C LEU A 235 -9.41 -3.27 19.59
N ARG A 236 -10.12 -4.34 19.99
CA ARG A 236 -11.43 -4.23 20.62
C ARG A 236 -11.37 -3.56 21.99
N GLU A 237 -10.30 -3.79 22.75
CA GLU A 237 -10.09 -3.06 24.00
C GLU A 237 -9.91 -1.57 23.73
N VAL A 238 -9.14 -1.18 22.70
CA VAL A 238 -8.97 0.22 22.30
C VAL A 238 -10.30 0.83 21.85
N SER A 239 -11.10 0.15 21.03
CA SER A 239 -12.39 0.67 20.56
C SER A 239 -13.41 0.88 21.69
N SER A 240 -13.17 0.34 22.88
CA SER A 240 -14.03 0.55 24.04
C SER A 240 -13.90 1.94 24.68
N TRP A 241 -12.84 2.68 24.41
CA TRP A 241 -12.57 3.99 25.01
C TRP A 241 -12.30 5.11 23.99
N VAL A 242 -12.07 4.78 22.70
CA VAL A 242 -11.88 5.75 21.61
C VAL A 242 -12.47 5.19 20.32
N HIS A 243 -12.93 6.04 19.41
CA HIS A 243 -13.27 5.60 18.06
C HIS A 243 -11.99 5.25 17.31
N LEU A 244 -11.86 3.98 16.92
CA LEU A 244 -10.64 3.44 16.34
C LEU A 244 -10.78 3.29 14.82
N THR A 245 -9.88 3.93 14.10
CA THR A 245 -9.63 3.71 12.67
C THR A 245 -8.33 2.92 12.51
N VAL A 246 -8.35 1.80 11.79
CA VAL A 246 -7.15 1.01 11.49
C VAL A 246 -6.72 1.21 10.05
N GLU A 247 -5.56 1.85 9.87
CA GLU A 247 -4.94 2.16 8.59
C GLU A 247 -4.08 1.00 8.10
N MET A 248 -4.39 0.46 6.92
CA MET A 248 -3.56 -0.53 6.25
C MET A 248 -3.63 -0.41 4.72
N GLY A 249 -2.55 -0.83 4.06
CA GLY A 249 -2.49 -0.99 2.62
C GLY A 249 -2.09 -2.42 2.24
N ARG A 250 -0.84 -2.75 2.48
CA ARG A 250 -0.22 -4.05 2.13
C ARG A 250 -0.99 -5.26 2.64
N PHE A 251 -1.42 -5.25 3.87
CA PHE A 251 -2.12 -6.37 4.49
C PHE A 251 -3.47 -6.70 3.83
N TYR A 252 -4.12 -5.69 3.25
CA TYR A 252 -5.32 -5.90 2.43
C TYR A 252 -4.98 -6.47 1.05
N THR A 253 -3.98 -5.88 0.36
CA THR A 253 -3.88 -5.97 -1.09
C THR A 253 -2.83 -6.96 -1.60
N ALA A 254 -1.83 -7.36 -0.80
CA ALA A 254 -0.70 -8.14 -1.30
C ALA A 254 -1.12 -9.40 -2.07
N GLU A 255 -2.04 -10.19 -1.51
CA GLU A 255 -2.41 -11.51 -2.04
C GLU A 255 -3.33 -11.45 -3.28
N CYS A 256 -3.92 -10.31 -3.59
CA CYS A 256 -4.83 -10.21 -4.73
C CYS A 256 -4.11 -9.99 -6.07
N GLY A 257 -2.78 -9.81 -6.06
CA GLY A 257 -2.03 -9.43 -7.24
C GLY A 257 -1.21 -10.55 -7.87
N TYR A 258 -1.20 -10.55 -9.20
CA TYR A 258 -0.42 -11.43 -10.06
C TYR A 258 0.32 -10.58 -11.09
N TYR A 259 1.60 -10.87 -11.31
CA TYR A 259 2.37 -10.24 -12.37
C TYR A 259 2.77 -11.31 -13.40
N LEU A 260 2.28 -11.15 -14.60
CA LEU A 260 2.46 -12.06 -15.74
C LEU A 260 3.61 -11.56 -16.61
N THR A 261 4.57 -12.42 -16.91
CA THR A 261 5.72 -12.11 -17.75
C THR A 261 6.10 -13.34 -18.58
N THR A 262 6.66 -13.14 -19.76
CA THR A 262 7.07 -14.20 -20.66
C THR A 262 8.58 -14.37 -20.68
N ALA A 263 9.06 -15.60 -20.65
CA ALA A 263 10.46 -15.94 -20.90
C ALA A 263 10.82 -15.58 -22.35
N MET A 264 11.76 -14.67 -22.55
CA MET A 264 12.15 -14.16 -23.87
C MET A 264 13.41 -14.81 -24.42
N ASP A 265 14.37 -15.10 -23.54
CA ASP A 265 15.64 -15.68 -23.91
C ASP A 265 16.21 -16.52 -22.77
N CYS A 266 16.73 -17.70 -23.10
CA CYS A 266 17.33 -18.62 -22.14
C CYS A 266 18.77 -18.91 -22.53
N LYS A 267 19.70 -18.77 -21.59
CA LYS A 267 21.14 -18.89 -21.81
C LYS A 267 21.79 -19.79 -20.77
N ASP A 268 22.75 -20.59 -21.21
CA ASP A 268 23.69 -21.28 -20.34
C ASP A 268 25.05 -20.61 -20.42
N HIS A 269 25.63 -20.28 -19.30
CA HIS A 269 26.99 -19.76 -19.23
C HIS A 269 27.73 -20.38 -18.05
N GLY A 270 28.67 -21.28 -18.35
CA GLY A 270 29.49 -21.92 -17.33
C GLY A 270 28.69 -22.78 -16.32
N GLY A 271 27.59 -23.40 -16.76
CA GLY A 271 26.71 -24.21 -15.92
C GLY A 271 25.70 -23.40 -15.10
N GLN A 272 25.64 -22.08 -15.31
CA GLN A 272 24.58 -21.23 -14.78
C GLN A 272 23.53 -20.96 -15.84
N HIS A 273 22.26 -21.17 -15.49
CA HIS A 273 21.13 -20.94 -16.37
C HIS A 273 20.51 -19.57 -16.12
N TYR A 274 20.39 -18.77 -17.17
CA TYR A 274 19.78 -17.43 -17.14
C TYR A 274 18.54 -17.40 -18.03
N CYS A 275 17.46 -16.81 -17.53
CA CYS A 275 16.28 -16.49 -18.31
C CYS A 275 16.04 -14.98 -18.27
N ILE A 276 15.92 -14.37 -19.44
CA ILE A 276 15.50 -12.98 -19.59
C ILE A 276 14.00 -12.96 -19.83
N VAL A 277 13.26 -12.18 -19.03
CA VAL A 277 11.82 -11.99 -19.22
C VAL A 277 11.52 -10.62 -19.86
N ASP A 278 10.32 -10.45 -20.41
CA ASP A 278 9.88 -9.20 -21.06
C ASP A 278 9.65 -8.03 -20.08
N GLY A 279 9.45 -8.31 -18.79
CA GLY A 279 9.39 -7.31 -17.72
C GLY A 279 10.72 -7.16 -16.98
N GLY A 280 10.68 -6.80 -15.69
CA GLY A 280 11.85 -6.65 -14.86
C GLY A 280 11.58 -5.87 -13.58
N MET A 281 12.65 -5.42 -12.91
CA MET A 281 12.55 -4.61 -11.70
C MET A 281 11.92 -3.21 -11.93
N ASN A 282 11.77 -2.80 -13.18
CA ASN A 282 11.01 -1.60 -13.55
C ASN A 282 9.50 -1.78 -13.33
N HIS A 283 9.02 -3.00 -13.27
CA HIS A 283 7.62 -3.33 -13.05
C HIS A 283 7.40 -4.01 -11.71
N LEU A 284 8.22 -5.00 -11.37
CA LEU A 284 8.02 -5.87 -10.22
C LEU A 284 8.97 -5.52 -9.08
N ASN A 285 8.40 -5.15 -7.92
CA ASN A 285 9.14 -4.88 -6.71
C ASN A 285 8.46 -5.55 -5.50
N TYR A 286 9.23 -6.30 -4.71
CA TYR A 286 8.81 -6.88 -3.44
C TYR A 286 9.60 -6.24 -2.29
N LEU A 287 8.98 -5.32 -1.54
CA LEU A 287 9.57 -4.71 -0.34
C LEU A 287 10.91 -4.00 -0.57
N GLY A 288 11.11 -3.43 -1.76
CA GLY A 288 12.41 -2.85 -2.13
C GLY A 288 13.52 -3.88 -2.27
N GLN A 289 13.17 -5.17 -2.47
CA GLN A 289 14.13 -6.24 -2.66
C GLN A 289 15.03 -5.95 -3.87
N ILE A 290 16.33 -6.08 -3.67
CA ILE A 290 17.34 -5.86 -4.70
C ILE A 290 17.95 -7.20 -5.11
N MET A 291 18.17 -7.39 -6.42
CA MET A 291 18.96 -8.49 -6.99
C MET A 291 18.45 -9.90 -6.66
N GLY A 292 17.16 -10.07 -6.48
CA GLY A 292 16.51 -11.37 -6.38
C GLY A 292 17.01 -12.30 -5.27
N MET A 293 17.37 -11.75 -4.11
CA MET A 293 17.96 -12.51 -2.99
C MET A 293 16.98 -13.49 -2.33
N LYS A 294 15.68 -13.27 -2.47
CA LYS A 294 14.62 -14.12 -1.94
C LYS A 294 13.79 -14.68 -3.08
N ARG A 295 13.23 -15.88 -2.92
CA ARG A 295 12.35 -16.51 -3.90
C ARG A 295 10.91 -16.13 -3.61
N PRO A 296 10.23 -15.40 -4.52
CA PRO A 296 8.79 -15.19 -4.43
C PRO A 296 8.04 -16.47 -4.88
N HIS A 297 6.76 -16.57 -4.55
CA HIS A 297 5.90 -17.58 -5.11
C HIS A 297 5.69 -17.30 -6.60
N LEU A 298 5.97 -18.32 -7.42
CA LEU A 298 5.94 -18.25 -8.88
C LEU A 298 5.23 -19.49 -9.44
N ARG A 299 4.29 -19.26 -10.37
CA ARG A 299 3.75 -20.31 -11.22
C ARG A 299 4.50 -20.31 -12.56
N HIS A 300 4.91 -21.46 -13.01
CA HIS A 300 5.52 -21.68 -14.32
C HIS A 300 4.63 -22.54 -15.17
N PHE A 301 4.26 -22.03 -16.33
CA PHE A 301 3.44 -22.74 -17.32
C PHE A 301 4.36 -23.24 -18.45
N ALA A 302 5.00 -24.38 -18.20
CA ALA A 302 5.93 -24.99 -19.12
C ALA A 302 5.21 -25.67 -20.28
N ALA A 303 5.71 -25.51 -21.49
CA ALA A 303 5.22 -26.22 -22.68
C ALA A 303 5.65 -27.70 -22.72
N ARG A 304 6.62 -28.12 -21.88
CA ARG A 304 7.21 -29.47 -21.90
C ARG A 304 7.65 -29.96 -20.53
N ALA A 305 7.63 -31.23 -20.32
CA ALA A 305 8.23 -31.89 -19.16
C ALA A 305 9.76 -32.01 -19.34
N ALA A 306 10.53 -31.64 -18.31
CA ALA A 306 11.99 -31.81 -18.27
C ALA A 306 12.48 -31.87 -16.81
N SER A 307 13.78 -32.12 -16.63
CA SER A 307 14.41 -32.05 -15.30
C SER A 307 14.37 -30.65 -14.74
N VAL A 308 14.27 -30.55 -13.41
CA VAL A 308 14.37 -29.29 -12.69
C VAL A 308 15.80 -28.77 -12.75
N GLN A 309 15.95 -27.50 -13.08
CA GLN A 309 17.21 -26.77 -13.05
C GLN A 309 17.03 -25.47 -12.28
N ASP A 310 18.12 -24.95 -11.69
CA ASP A 310 18.11 -23.65 -11.02
C ASP A 310 18.34 -22.52 -12.03
N TRP A 311 17.39 -21.61 -12.11
CA TRP A 311 17.41 -20.48 -13.05
C TRP A 311 17.61 -19.15 -12.32
N THR A 312 18.45 -18.30 -12.87
CA THR A 312 18.48 -16.88 -12.57
C THR A 312 17.49 -16.17 -13.49
N LEU A 313 16.40 -15.64 -12.93
CA LEU A 313 15.41 -14.87 -13.68
C LEU A 313 15.83 -13.39 -13.70
N CYS A 314 16.10 -12.88 -14.88
CA CYS A 314 16.54 -11.50 -15.13
C CYS A 314 15.46 -10.73 -15.90
N GLY A 315 15.35 -9.45 -15.65
CA GLY A 315 14.46 -8.60 -16.41
C GLY A 315 15.05 -8.07 -17.71
N SER A 316 14.34 -7.15 -18.34
CA SER A 316 14.62 -6.59 -19.66
C SER A 316 15.51 -5.34 -19.65
N LEU A 317 15.95 -4.90 -18.47
CA LEU A 317 16.75 -3.68 -18.33
C LEU A 317 18.24 -3.96 -18.57
N CYS A 318 18.92 -3.03 -19.23
CA CYS A 318 20.37 -3.09 -19.44
C CYS A 318 21.14 -2.67 -18.17
N THR A 319 20.95 -3.41 -17.09
CA THR A 319 21.66 -3.26 -15.83
C THR A 319 21.84 -4.61 -15.15
N THR A 320 22.99 -4.84 -14.53
CA THR A 320 23.31 -6.06 -13.78
C THR A 320 22.45 -6.23 -12.53
N ASN A 321 21.72 -5.19 -12.11
CA ASN A 321 20.83 -5.22 -10.95
C ASN A 321 19.46 -5.79 -11.28
N ASP A 322 19.09 -5.91 -12.57
CA ASP A 322 17.77 -6.41 -12.98
C ASP A 322 17.70 -7.93 -12.88
N VAL A 323 17.77 -8.41 -11.65
CA VAL A 323 17.64 -9.81 -11.28
C VAL A 323 16.42 -9.96 -10.38
N LEU A 324 15.38 -10.58 -10.90
CA LEU A 324 14.13 -10.85 -10.16
C LEU A 324 14.31 -11.99 -9.15
N VAL A 325 15.00 -13.06 -9.55
CA VAL A 325 15.31 -14.20 -8.68
C VAL A 325 16.66 -14.80 -9.06
N ARG A 326 17.54 -15.03 -8.10
CA ARG A 326 18.89 -15.57 -8.36
C ARG A 326 18.92 -17.10 -8.58
N SER A 327 18.00 -17.83 -7.94
CA SER A 327 17.94 -19.30 -8.02
C SER A 327 16.50 -19.73 -7.86
N MET A 328 15.84 -20.01 -8.98
CA MET A 328 14.47 -20.52 -9.03
C MET A 328 14.49 -21.91 -9.65
N PRO A 329 14.10 -22.97 -8.90
CA PRO A 329 14.03 -24.32 -9.44
C PRO A 329 12.83 -24.45 -10.37
N LEU A 330 13.08 -24.54 -11.70
CA LEU A 330 12.05 -24.71 -12.72
C LEU A 330 12.36 -25.87 -13.64
N ALA A 331 11.32 -26.60 -14.06
CA ALA A 331 11.43 -27.71 -14.98
C ALA A 331 11.17 -27.25 -16.41
N GLY A 332 12.15 -27.42 -17.31
CA GLY A 332 11.98 -27.23 -18.75
C GLY A 332 11.70 -25.78 -19.19
N LEU A 333 12.13 -24.79 -18.44
CA LEU A 333 11.96 -23.38 -18.81
C LEU A 333 12.58 -23.10 -20.19
N CYS A 334 11.80 -22.47 -21.07
CA CYS A 334 12.24 -22.08 -22.40
C CYS A 334 11.56 -20.79 -22.87
N PRO A 335 12.10 -20.13 -23.92
CA PRO A 335 11.46 -18.96 -24.51
C PRO A 335 10.01 -19.26 -24.92
N GLY A 336 9.12 -18.32 -24.59
CA GLY A 336 7.67 -18.43 -24.79
C GLY A 336 6.90 -18.94 -23.57
N ASP A 337 7.55 -19.49 -22.55
CA ASP A 337 6.87 -19.91 -21.33
C ASP A 337 6.34 -18.73 -20.52
N LEU A 338 5.15 -18.88 -19.97
CA LEU A 338 4.53 -17.91 -19.08
C LEU A 338 5.01 -18.13 -17.65
N LEU A 339 5.47 -17.06 -17.02
CA LEU A 339 5.79 -16.98 -15.61
C LEU A 339 4.81 -16.03 -14.91
N VAL A 340 4.25 -16.45 -13.76
CA VAL A 340 3.31 -15.64 -12.99
C VAL A 340 3.81 -15.48 -11.57
N PHE A 341 4.26 -14.29 -11.23
CA PHE A 341 4.65 -13.92 -9.87
C PHE A 341 3.41 -13.61 -9.05
N GLU A 342 3.28 -14.21 -7.87
CA GLU A 342 2.14 -14.05 -6.97
C GLU A 342 2.40 -12.99 -5.90
N ASN A 343 1.36 -12.59 -5.16
CA ASN A 343 1.44 -11.61 -4.06
C ASN A 343 1.96 -10.23 -4.49
N THR A 344 1.66 -9.81 -5.71
CA THR A 344 2.11 -8.53 -6.28
C THR A 344 1.10 -7.39 -6.11
N GLY A 345 0.06 -7.58 -5.30
CA GLY A 345 -1.04 -6.63 -5.16
C GLY A 345 -0.70 -5.34 -4.41
N ALA A 346 0.43 -5.33 -3.66
CA ALA A 346 0.83 -4.18 -2.87
C ALA A 346 2.13 -3.56 -3.41
N TYR A 347 2.09 -2.27 -3.77
CA TYR A 347 3.20 -1.40 -4.16
C TYR A 347 3.86 -1.75 -5.49
N SER A 348 4.00 -3.02 -5.87
CA SER A 348 4.75 -3.47 -7.05
C SER A 348 4.45 -2.67 -8.32
N VAL A 349 3.19 -2.31 -8.55
CA VAL A 349 2.75 -1.60 -9.76
C VAL A 349 3.18 -0.13 -9.82
N THR A 350 3.63 0.46 -8.71
CA THR A 350 3.97 1.89 -8.60
C THR A 350 5.37 2.16 -8.08
N GLU A 351 6.01 1.23 -7.37
CA GLU A 351 7.35 1.42 -6.78
C GLU A 351 8.52 1.04 -7.70
N GLY A 352 8.24 0.51 -8.89
CA GLY A 352 9.25 0.14 -9.86
C GLY A 352 9.96 1.35 -10.51
N LEU A 353 11.11 1.11 -11.14
CA LEU A 353 11.87 2.12 -11.89
C LEU A 353 11.23 2.40 -13.27
N GLY A 354 9.92 2.70 -13.29
CA GLY A 354 9.07 2.71 -14.47
C GLY A 354 9.51 3.61 -15.63
N LEU A 355 10.39 4.61 -15.40
CA LEU A 355 10.89 5.50 -16.45
C LEU A 355 12.29 5.12 -16.97
N PHE A 356 12.96 4.15 -16.33
CA PHE A 356 14.31 3.78 -16.72
C PHE A 356 14.34 3.10 -18.09
N LEU A 357 15.27 3.51 -18.96
CA LEU A 357 15.41 3.11 -20.36
C LEU A 357 14.19 3.39 -21.23
N SER A 358 13.25 4.24 -20.79
CA SER A 358 12.00 4.52 -21.49
C SER A 358 11.22 3.25 -21.87
N ARG A 359 11.28 2.21 -21.02
CA ARG A 359 10.47 1.01 -21.16
C ARG A 359 9.02 1.32 -20.87
N ASP A 360 8.12 0.70 -21.60
CA ASP A 360 6.69 0.90 -21.45
C ASP A 360 6.20 0.41 -20.08
N LEU A 361 5.22 1.08 -19.51
CA LEU A 361 4.53 0.59 -18.32
C LEU A 361 3.63 -0.59 -18.68
N PRO A 362 3.56 -1.64 -17.84
CA PRO A 362 2.78 -2.83 -18.13
C PRO A 362 1.28 -2.54 -18.11
N GLN A 363 0.51 -3.39 -18.76
CA GLN A 363 -0.93 -3.38 -18.62
C GLN A 363 -1.37 -3.63 -17.19
N VAL A 364 -2.56 -3.12 -16.83
CA VAL A 364 -3.23 -3.43 -15.56
C VAL A 364 -4.64 -3.91 -15.85
N ILE A 365 -4.98 -5.09 -15.33
CA ILE A 365 -6.28 -5.73 -15.49
C ILE A 365 -6.86 -5.97 -14.10
N LEU A 366 -8.09 -5.54 -13.87
CA LEU A 366 -8.88 -5.97 -12.72
C LEU A 366 -9.65 -7.24 -13.08
N TRP A 367 -9.52 -8.25 -12.24
CA TRP A 367 -10.35 -9.45 -12.33
C TRP A 367 -11.52 -9.30 -11.38
N GLN A 368 -12.74 -9.25 -11.94
CA GLN A 368 -13.96 -9.03 -11.19
C GLN A 368 -15.09 -9.90 -11.74
N ASN A 369 -15.80 -10.61 -10.88
CA ASN A 369 -16.93 -11.47 -11.25
C ASN A 369 -16.58 -12.47 -12.36
N GLY A 370 -15.37 -13.05 -12.30
CA GLY A 370 -14.90 -14.00 -13.31
C GLY A 370 -14.51 -13.38 -14.66
N THR A 371 -14.43 -12.05 -14.76
CA THR A 371 -14.20 -11.32 -16.01
C THR A 371 -12.99 -10.37 -15.87
N PRO A 372 -12.09 -10.31 -16.88
CA PRO A 372 -11.01 -9.35 -16.92
C PRO A 372 -11.48 -7.99 -17.42
N HIS A 373 -11.10 -6.92 -16.72
CA HIS A 373 -11.38 -5.52 -17.04
C HIS A 373 -10.06 -4.76 -17.16
N PRO A 374 -9.55 -4.48 -18.37
CA PRO A 374 -8.36 -3.64 -18.57
C PRO A 374 -8.62 -2.22 -18.07
N VAL A 375 -7.77 -1.73 -17.14
CA VAL A 375 -7.87 -0.38 -16.55
C VAL A 375 -6.67 0.50 -16.87
N ARG A 376 -5.57 -0.09 -17.35
CA ARG A 376 -4.45 0.61 -17.99
C ARG A 376 -3.92 -0.27 -19.12
N SER A 377 -3.84 0.28 -20.33
CA SER A 377 -3.13 -0.34 -21.44
C SER A 377 -1.61 -0.23 -21.24
N GLU A 378 -0.83 -1.02 -21.96
CA GLU A 378 0.60 -0.77 -22.09
C GLU A 378 0.83 0.69 -22.48
N THR A 379 1.68 1.38 -21.72
CA THR A 379 1.80 2.83 -21.82
C THR A 379 3.25 3.24 -22.10
N PRO A 380 3.54 3.82 -23.26
CA PRO A 380 4.87 4.32 -23.59
C PRO A 380 5.35 5.38 -22.61
N THR A 381 6.58 5.24 -22.12
CA THR A 381 7.18 6.23 -21.20
C THR A 381 8.15 7.19 -21.91
N TYR A 382 8.55 6.91 -23.16
CA TYR A 382 9.46 7.78 -23.90
C TYR A 382 8.94 9.23 -24.02
N PRO A 383 7.62 9.52 -24.13
CA PRO A 383 7.19 10.91 -24.22
C PRO A 383 7.50 11.71 -22.96
N ILE A 384 7.49 11.05 -21.78
CA ILE A 384 7.83 11.68 -20.49
C ILE A 384 9.33 12.02 -20.45
N ASN A 385 10.15 11.18 -21.06
CA ASN A 385 11.63 11.34 -21.10
C ASN A 385 12.11 12.16 -22.30
N THR A 386 11.21 12.61 -23.18
CA THR A 386 11.56 13.43 -24.35
C THR A 386 11.63 14.90 -23.92
N PRO A 387 12.79 15.58 -24.11
CA PRO A 387 12.90 17.01 -23.82
C PRO A 387 11.92 17.83 -24.67
N ALA A 388 11.33 18.86 -24.08
CA ALA A 388 10.65 19.89 -24.86
C ALA A 388 11.69 20.65 -25.72
N VAL A 389 11.52 20.71 -27.04
CA VAL A 389 12.41 21.37 -28.00
C VAL A 389 11.81 22.70 -28.44
#